data_5ebc730b079e5f94473c4e326f91dfd9
#
_entry.id   5ebc730b079e5f94473c4e326f91dfd9
#
_cell.length_a   1.000
_cell.length_b   1.000
_cell.length_c   1.000
_cell.angle_alpha   90.00
_cell.angle_beta   90.00
_cell.angle_gamma   90.00
#
_symmetry.space_group_name_H-M   'P 1'
#
loop_
_entity.id
_entity.type
_entity.pdbx_description
1 polymer ?
#
loop_
_entity_poly.entity_id
_entity_poly.type
_entity_poly.pdbx_seq_one_letter_code
_entity_poly.pdbx_strand_id
1 'polypeptide(L)'
;FPEKEQLPFFPDIKIACGHFKTGDAEASEMVNMPSGFGRLDTTKHFIARASGNSMNGGKTPIYDGDYLLLEQITSNNAGGISNTTVAIERQDTAGDNQYLLRKVLKNNDGSYTLRAANPDYEDITASEDMVTFARLKGKVDPLELFVGEEFMREEIPPLFNEEFNPGNWQSGHVV
;
A
#
# COMPACT_ATOMS: atom_id res chain seq x y z
N PHE A 1 -5.02 27.98 11.90
CA PHE A 1 -5.46 27.06 10.88
C PHE A 1 -5.38 25.64 11.42
N PRO A 2 -6.36 24.82 11.13
CA PRO A 2 -6.29 23.44 11.56
C PRO A 2 -5.13 22.76 10.86
N GLU A 3 -4.45 21.91 11.59
CA GLU A 3 -3.40 21.13 10.99
C GLU A 3 -4.00 20.13 10.01
N LYS A 4 -3.32 19.88 8.93
CA LYS A 4 -3.77 18.85 7.99
C LYS A 4 -3.61 17.51 8.66
N GLU A 5 -4.65 16.71 8.57
CA GLU A 5 -4.57 15.35 9.06
C GLU A 5 -3.64 14.55 8.17
N GLN A 6 -2.87 13.68 8.78
CA GLN A 6 -1.89 12.87 8.08
C GLN A 6 -2.02 11.41 8.46
N LEU A 7 -1.55 10.55 7.58
CA LEU A 7 -1.51 9.11 7.82
C LEU A 7 -0.07 8.63 7.84
N PRO A 8 0.21 7.56 8.60
CA PRO A 8 1.55 6.97 8.56
C PRO A 8 1.80 6.28 7.22
N PHE A 9 3.01 6.42 6.73
CA PHE A 9 3.45 5.79 5.50
C PHE A 9 4.55 4.79 5.82
N PHE A 10 4.44 3.59 5.27
CA PHE A 10 5.43 2.54 5.41
C PHE A 10 5.97 2.16 4.04
N PRO A 11 7.29 2.03 3.89
CA PRO A 11 7.87 1.72 2.57
C PRO A 11 7.44 0.37 2.01
N ASP A 12 7.02 -0.56 2.87
CA ASP A 12 6.47 -1.82 2.42
C ASP A 12 5.53 -2.41 3.47
N ILE A 13 4.84 -3.47 3.07
CA ILE A 13 3.83 -4.11 3.91
C ILE A 13 4.48 -4.84 5.11
N LYS A 14 5.69 -5.33 4.95
CA LYS A 14 6.40 -6.00 6.03
C LYS A 14 6.67 -5.05 7.19
N ILE A 15 7.13 -3.85 6.89
CA ILE A 15 7.42 -2.86 7.91
C ILE A 15 6.12 -2.40 8.59
N ALA A 16 5.05 -2.24 7.80
CA ALA A 16 3.75 -1.88 8.37
C ALA A 16 3.27 -2.94 9.34
N CYS A 17 3.37 -4.21 8.96
CA CYS A 17 2.95 -5.30 9.82
C CYS A 17 3.74 -5.30 11.13
N GLY A 18 5.05 -5.13 11.03
CA GLY A 18 5.90 -5.07 12.22
C GLY A 18 5.51 -3.96 13.17
N HIS A 19 5.22 -2.79 12.63
CA HIS A 19 4.78 -1.65 13.43
C HIS A 19 3.50 -1.97 14.21
N PHE A 20 2.51 -2.53 13.56
CA PHE A 20 1.23 -2.81 14.21
C PHE A 20 1.32 -3.97 15.20
N LYS A 21 2.24 -4.91 14.99
CA LYS A 21 2.42 -6.03 15.91
C LYS A 21 3.09 -5.62 17.20
N THR A 22 4.12 -4.76 17.11
CA THR A 22 4.91 -4.42 18.28
C THR A 22 4.45 -3.15 18.96
N GLY A 23 3.61 -2.38 18.30
CA GLY A 23 3.24 -1.06 18.80
C GLY A 23 4.40 -0.10 18.74
N ASP A 24 5.44 -0.43 18.00
CA ASP A 24 6.63 0.39 17.90
C ASP A 24 6.30 1.64 17.11
N ALA A 25 6.53 2.75 17.71
CA ALA A 25 6.18 4.01 17.11
C ALA A 25 7.22 4.54 16.16
N GLU A 26 8.16 3.72 15.75
CA GLU A 26 9.08 4.18 14.75
C GLU A 26 8.37 4.39 13.49
N ALA A 27 7.69 5.43 13.47
CA ALA A 27 6.94 5.76 12.33
C ALA A 27 7.87 6.14 11.26
N SER A 28 7.75 5.57 10.27
CA SER A 28 7.79 6.06 8.99
C SER A 28 7.32 7.49 8.90
N GLU A 29 7.57 8.11 7.81
CA GLU A 29 7.09 9.47 7.56
C GLU A 29 5.56 9.52 7.61
N MET A 30 5.07 10.71 7.87
CA MET A 30 3.64 10.99 7.79
C MET A 30 3.36 11.62 6.44
N VAL A 31 2.25 11.25 5.84
CA VAL A 31 1.86 11.77 4.53
C VAL A 31 0.47 12.37 4.60
N ASN A 32 0.14 13.19 3.61
CA ASN A 32 -1.16 13.82 3.55
C ASN A 32 -2.26 12.78 3.34
N MET A 33 -3.43 13.05 3.91
CA MET A 33 -4.55 12.14 3.78
C MET A 33 -5.11 12.21 2.37
N PRO A 34 -5.27 11.06 1.69
CA PRO A 34 -5.82 11.09 0.32
C PRO A 34 -7.31 11.37 0.33
N SER A 35 -7.81 11.93 -0.76
CA SER A 35 -9.23 12.22 -0.92
C SER A 35 -9.96 11.06 -1.58
N GLY A 36 -11.26 11.07 -1.47
CA GLY A 36 -12.10 10.09 -2.19
C GLY A 36 -12.38 8.80 -1.43
N PHE A 37 -11.88 8.66 -0.22
CA PHE A 37 -12.08 7.43 0.56
C PHE A 37 -13.01 7.64 1.76
N GLY A 38 -13.63 8.81 1.84
CA GLY A 38 -14.48 9.11 2.98
C GLY A 38 -13.66 9.42 4.23
N ARG A 39 -14.25 9.16 5.38
CA ARG A 39 -13.59 9.47 6.63
C ARG A 39 -12.55 8.40 6.96
N LEU A 40 -11.33 8.83 7.23
CA LEU A 40 -10.25 7.94 7.56
C LEU A 40 -9.84 8.13 9.02
N ASP A 41 -9.56 7.01 9.68
CA ASP A 41 -9.15 7.00 11.08
C ASP A 41 -7.63 6.88 11.11
N THR A 42 -6.95 7.89 11.63
CA THR A 42 -5.50 7.95 11.65
C THR A 42 -4.85 6.85 12.48
N THR A 43 -5.63 6.17 13.34
CA THR A 43 -5.11 5.06 14.15
C THR A 43 -5.23 3.72 13.46
N LYS A 44 -6.00 3.63 12.39
CA LYS A 44 -6.23 2.37 11.69
C LYS A 44 -5.79 2.39 10.24
N HIS A 45 -5.88 3.53 9.60
CA HIS A 45 -5.55 3.65 8.19
C HIS A 45 -4.09 4.03 8.01
N PHE A 46 -3.47 3.49 7.00
CA PHE A 46 -2.08 3.78 6.70
C PHE A 46 -1.81 3.60 5.21
N ILE A 47 -0.67 4.12 4.77
CA ILE A 47 -0.24 4.00 3.38
C ILE A 47 0.97 3.06 3.35
N ALA A 48 1.00 2.16 2.39
CA ALA A 48 2.16 1.31 2.14
C ALA A 48 2.35 1.12 0.64
N ARG A 49 3.58 0.86 0.24
CA ARG A 49 3.86 0.60 -1.17
C ARG A 49 3.73 -0.88 -1.46
N ALA A 50 3.18 -1.18 -2.63
CA ALA A 50 3.08 -2.54 -3.11
C ALA A 50 4.45 -3.06 -3.56
N SER A 51 4.68 -4.34 -3.35
CA SER A 51 5.90 -4.99 -3.78
C SER A 51 5.53 -6.22 -4.59
N GLY A 52 6.13 -6.38 -5.75
CA GLY A 52 5.86 -7.50 -6.62
C GLY A 52 4.66 -7.29 -7.52
N ASN A 53 4.29 -8.34 -8.24
CA ASN A 53 3.28 -8.24 -9.29
C ASN A 53 2.10 -9.19 -9.13
N SER A 54 1.90 -9.73 -7.95
CA SER A 54 0.82 -10.70 -7.73
C SER A 54 -0.57 -10.12 -7.95
N MET A 55 -0.73 -8.83 -7.75
CA MET A 55 -2.02 -8.16 -7.95
C MET A 55 -2.05 -7.34 -9.23
N ASN A 56 -1.09 -7.56 -10.13
CA ASN A 56 -1.06 -6.88 -11.41
C ASN A 56 -1.90 -7.66 -12.41
N GLY A 57 -3.19 -7.37 -12.42
CA GLY A 57 -4.16 -8.01 -13.30
C GLY A 57 -5.56 -7.53 -13.00
N GLY A 58 -6.50 -7.91 -13.84
CA GLY A 58 -7.89 -7.55 -13.65
C GLY A 58 -8.20 -6.10 -14.02
N LYS A 59 -9.32 -5.62 -13.50
CA LYS A 59 -9.80 -4.28 -13.84
C LYS A 59 -9.06 -3.17 -13.13
N THR A 60 -8.54 -3.44 -11.96
CA THR A 60 -7.81 -2.43 -11.18
C THR A 60 -6.47 -3.02 -10.78
N PRO A 61 -5.54 -3.13 -11.72
CA PRO A 61 -4.27 -3.78 -11.43
C PRO A 61 -3.44 -2.95 -10.45
N ILE A 62 -2.69 -3.65 -9.61
CA ILE A 62 -1.75 -3.03 -8.69
C ILE A 62 -0.36 -3.40 -9.18
N TYR A 63 0.44 -2.37 -9.47
CA TYR A 63 1.79 -2.55 -9.99
C TYR A 63 2.79 -2.45 -8.85
N ASP A 64 3.94 -3.08 -9.05
CA ASP A 64 5.04 -2.95 -8.11
C ASP A 64 5.34 -1.46 -7.89
N GLY A 65 5.42 -1.05 -6.63
CA GLY A 65 5.67 0.33 -6.28
C GLY A 65 4.46 1.23 -6.13
N ASP A 66 3.27 0.73 -6.44
CA ASP A 66 2.05 1.52 -6.24
C ASP A 66 1.83 1.83 -4.78
N TYR A 67 1.22 3.00 -4.52
CA TYR A 67 0.88 3.42 -3.15
C TYR A 67 -0.54 2.98 -2.85
N LEU A 68 -0.70 2.35 -1.69
CA LEU A 68 -1.96 1.73 -1.30
C LEU A 68 -2.44 2.28 0.02
N LEU A 69 -3.75 2.53 0.11
CA LEU A 69 -4.40 2.83 1.37
C LEU A 69 -4.93 1.54 1.95
N LEU A 70 -4.52 1.26 3.19
CA LEU A 70 -4.94 0.05 3.90
C LEU A 70 -5.53 0.42 5.25
N GLU A 71 -6.36 -0.48 5.75
CA GLU A 71 -6.97 -0.36 7.07
C GLU A 71 -6.57 -1.56 7.92
N GLN A 72 -6.04 -1.33 9.10
CA GLN A 72 -5.66 -2.42 10.00
C GLN A 72 -6.90 -3.26 10.37
N ILE A 73 -6.76 -4.57 10.31
CA ILE A 73 -7.82 -5.49 10.73
C ILE A 73 -7.62 -5.81 12.20
N THR A 74 -8.67 -5.56 12.99
CA THR A 74 -8.69 -5.85 14.41
C THR A 74 -9.90 -6.71 14.70
N SER A 75 -10.06 -7.17 15.94
CA SER A 75 -11.22 -7.97 16.32
C SER A 75 -12.54 -7.22 16.07
N ASN A 76 -12.50 -5.89 16.09
CA ASN A 76 -13.72 -5.09 15.90
C ASN A 76 -14.16 -4.98 14.46
N ASN A 77 -13.26 -5.16 13.51
CA ASN A 77 -13.59 -5.00 12.09
C ASN A 77 -13.18 -6.21 11.24
N ALA A 78 -12.93 -7.36 11.87
CA ALA A 78 -12.46 -8.54 11.17
C ALA A 78 -13.53 -9.22 10.32
N GLY A 79 -14.78 -8.88 10.51
CA GLY A 79 -15.86 -9.47 9.73
C GLY A 79 -15.85 -8.98 8.29
N GLY A 80 -16.43 -9.78 7.40
CA GLY A 80 -16.66 -9.34 6.04
C GLY A 80 -15.44 -9.23 5.17
N ILE A 81 -14.41 -10.01 5.43
CA ILE A 81 -13.21 -9.97 4.58
C ILE A 81 -13.37 -10.75 3.28
N SER A 82 -14.42 -11.57 3.16
CA SER A 82 -14.68 -12.29 1.90
C SER A 82 -14.86 -11.33 0.74
N ASN A 83 -14.26 -11.65 -0.39
CA ASN A 83 -14.29 -10.82 -1.59
C ASN A 83 -13.54 -9.50 -1.45
N THR A 84 -12.73 -9.34 -0.43
CA THR A 84 -11.88 -8.17 -0.29
C THR A 84 -10.42 -8.57 -0.46
N THR A 85 -9.59 -7.60 -0.79
CA THR A 85 -8.16 -7.81 -0.89
C THR A 85 -7.52 -7.46 0.44
N VAL A 86 -6.71 -8.37 0.96
CA VAL A 86 -6.11 -8.21 2.29
C VAL A 86 -4.60 -8.41 2.22
N ALA A 87 -3.91 -7.81 3.17
CA ALA A 87 -2.49 -8.03 3.39
C ALA A 87 -2.34 -9.16 4.43
N ILE A 88 -1.51 -10.13 4.12
CA ILE A 88 -1.37 -11.36 4.90
C ILE A 88 0.08 -11.56 5.27
N GLU A 89 0.31 -11.91 6.53
CA GLU A 89 1.61 -12.39 6.95
C GLU A 89 1.55 -13.92 7.00
N ARG A 90 2.41 -14.57 6.23
CA ARG A 90 2.55 -16.02 6.26
C ARG A 90 3.75 -16.34 7.10
N GLN A 91 3.53 -16.98 8.22
CA GLN A 91 4.59 -17.26 9.16
C GLN A 91 5.42 -18.45 8.72
N ASP A 92 6.73 -18.35 8.89
CA ASP A 92 7.65 -19.41 8.56
C ASP A 92 8.33 -19.85 9.85
N THR A 93 8.45 -21.15 10.03
CA THR A 93 9.10 -21.73 11.21
C THR A 93 10.57 -21.32 11.28
N ALA A 94 11.19 -20.99 10.16
CA ALA A 94 12.57 -20.50 10.13
C ALA A 94 12.69 -19.01 10.47
N GLY A 95 11.56 -18.33 10.68
CA GLY A 95 11.56 -16.92 11.04
C GLY A 95 11.57 -15.95 9.86
N ASP A 96 11.47 -16.47 8.65
CA ASP A 96 11.52 -15.65 7.45
C ASP A 96 10.12 -15.52 6.87
N ASN A 97 9.33 -14.68 7.48
CA ASN A 97 7.93 -14.54 7.13
C ASN A 97 7.74 -13.92 5.75
N GLN A 98 6.71 -14.38 5.05
CA GLN A 98 6.31 -13.83 3.78
C GLN A 98 5.12 -12.88 3.96
N TYR A 99 5.06 -11.86 3.12
CA TYR A 99 3.98 -10.88 3.16
C TYR A 99 3.31 -10.83 1.81
N LEU A 100 2.01 -11.06 1.79
CA LEU A 100 1.24 -11.25 0.57
C LEU A 100 0.07 -10.30 0.52
N LEU A 101 -0.33 -9.93 -0.68
CA LEU A 101 -1.57 -9.18 -0.92
C LEU A 101 -2.42 -10.05 -1.81
N ARG A 102 -3.61 -10.45 -1.35
CA ARG A 102 -4.46 -11.40 -2.07
C ARG A 102 -5.94 -11.10 -1.82
N LYS A 103 -6.77 -11.49 -2.78
CA LYS A 103 -8.22 -11.44 -2.60
C LYS A 103 -8.68 -12.70 -1.87
N VAL A 104 -9.55 -12.54 -0.90
CA VAL A 104 -10.07 -13.65 -0.10
C VAL A 104 -11.36 -14.15 -0.71
N LEU A 105 -11.43 -15.44 -1.00
CA LEU A 105 -12.64 -16.07 -1.52
C LEU A 105 -13.04 -17.20 -0.56
N LYS A 106 -14.29 -17.19 -0.15
CA LYS A 106 -14.81 -18.23 0.73
C LYS A 106 -15.30 -19.39 -0.10
N ASN A 107 -14.85 -20.59 0.21
CA ASN A 107 -15.24 -21.80 -0.50
C ASN A 107 -16.48 -22.43 0.14
N ASN A 108 -17.13 -23.33 -0.59
CA ASN A 108 -18.37 -23.97 -0.13
C ASN A 108 -18.15 -24.79 1.13
N ASP A 109 -16.96 -25.33 1.35
CA ASP A 109 -16.66 -26.12 2.53
C ASP A 109 -16.24 -25.27 3.74
N GLY A 110 -16.30 -23.96 3.61
CA GLY A 110 -15.93 -23.06 4.69
C GLY A 110 -14.46 -22.64 4.71
N SER A 111 -13.64 -23.24 3.86
CA SER A 111 -12.24 -22.83 3.74
C SER A 111 -12.13 -21.56 2.91
N TYR A 112 -10.95 -20.98 2.86
CA TYR A 112 -10.72 -19.75 2.12
C TYR A 112 -9.60 -19.94 1.10
N THR A 113 -9.81 -19.40 -0.09
CA THR A 113 -8.80 -19.34 -1.13
C THR A 113 -8.29 -17.91 -1.22
N LEU A 114 -6.98 -17.77 -1.33
CA LEU A 114 -6.32 -16.49 -1.47
C LEU A 114 -5.85 -16.37 -2.91
N ARG A 115 -6.46 -15.46 -3.65
CA ARG A 115 -6.27 -15.38 -5.10
C ARG A 115 -5.52 -14.11 -5.48
N ALA A 116 -4.48 -14.28 -6.29
CA ALA A 116 -3.79 -13.17 -6.92
C ALA A 116 -4.62 -12.66 -8.09
N ALA A 117 -4.54 -11.38 -8.38
CA ALA A 117 -5.18 -10.83 -9.58
C ALA A 117 -4.40 -11.20 -10.84
N ASN A 118 -3.11 -11.42 -10.72
CA ASN A 118 -2.26 -11.83 -11.83
C ASN A 118 -2.39 -13.32 -12.04
N PRO A 119 -2.83 -13.78 -13.23
CA PRO A 119 -3.05 -15.20 -13.47
C PRO A 119 -1.77 -16.05 -13.48
N ASP A 120 -0.60 -15.41 -13.51
CA ASP A 120 0.66 -16.15 -13.43
C ASP A 120 0.94 -16.67 -12.00
N TYR A 121 0.15 -16.24 -11.03
CA TYR A 121 0.31 -16.65 -9.63
C TYR A 121 -0.79 -17.64 -9.26
N GLU A 122 -0.42 -18.71 -8.62
CA GLU A 122 -1.38 -19.74 -8.23
C GLU A 122 -2.19 -19.34 -7.01
N ASP A 123 -3.39 -19.91 -6.91
CA ASP A 123 -4.21 -19.75 -5.71
C ASP A 123 -3.53 -20.42 -4.52
N ILE A 124 -3.72 -19.82 -3.35
CA ILE A 124 -3.19 -20.35 -2.10
C ILE A 124 -4.39 -20.68 -1.21
N THR A 125 -4.37 -21.86 -0.61
CA THR A 125 -5.39 -22.20 0.39
C THR A 125 -4.96 -21.59 1.72
N ALA A 126 -5.86 -20.84 2.35
CA ALA A 126 -5.56 -20.24 3.66
C ALA A 126 -5.32 -21.31 4.71
N SER A 127 -4.34 -21.11 5.56
CA SER A 127 -3.93 -22.06 6.58
C SER A 127 -3.61 -21.32 7.88
N GLU A 128 -3.36 -22.07 8.94
CA GLU A 128 -3.18 -21.49 10.27
C GLU A 128 -1.91 -20.66 10.42
N ASP A 129 -0.94 -20.83 9.51
CA ASP A 129 0.29 -20.05 9.50
C ASP A 129 0.11 -18.68 8.86
N MET A 130 -1.11 -18.33 8.47
CA MET A 130 -1.41 -17.07 7.79
C MET A 130 -2.28 -16.17 8.66
N VAL A 131 -1.88 -14.90 8.76
CA VAL A 131 -2.61 -13.92 9.54
C VAL A 131 -2.93 -12.73 8.64
N THR A 132 -4.20 -12.37 8.55
CA THR A 132 -4.59 -11.15 7.83
C THR A 132 -4.44 -9.98 8.79
N PHE A 133 -3.75 -8.94 8.38
CA PHE A 133 -3.54 -7.80 9.28
C PHE A 133 -4.06 -6.47 8.73
N ALA A 134 -4.37 -6.39 7.45
CA ALA A 134 -4.90 -5.15 6.88
C ALA A 134 -5.77 -5.44 5.67
N ARG A 135 -6.70 -4.53 5.44
CA ARG A 135 -7.62 -4.62 4.31
C ARG A 135 -7.31 -3.50 3.34
N LEU A 136 -7.23 -3.82 2.05
CA LEU A 136 -6.99 -2.80 1.03
C LEU A 136 -8.23 -1.94 0.83
N LYS A 137 -8.05 -0.64 0.85
CA LYS A 137 -9.11 0.32 0.57
C LYS A 137 -9.01 0.86 -0.85
N GLY A 138 -7.82 0.95 -1.39
CA GLY A 138 -7.63 1.38 -2.77
C GLY A 138 -6.22 1.85 -3.07
N LYS A 139 -5.99 2.19 -4.33
CA LYS A 139 -4.73 2.79 -4.76
C LYS A 139 -4.81 4.29 -4.56
N VAL A 140 -3.69 4.91 -4.31
CA VAL A 140 -3.61 6.34 -4.05
C VAL A 140 -2.60 6.96 -5.00
N ASP A 141 -2.93 8.13 -5.51
CA ASP A 141 -2.00 8.90 -6.32
C ASP A 141 -0.93 9.48 -5.38
N PRO A 142 0.34 9.18 -5.61
CA PRO A 142 1.40 9.69 -4.74
C PRO A 142 1.46 11.22 -4.68
N LEU A 143 0.96 11.89 -5.71
CA LEU A 143 0.92 13.36 -5.67
C LEU A 143 0.01 13.87 -4.55
N GLU A 144 -1.05 13.16 -4.22
CA GLU A 144 -1.90 13.58 -3.11
C GLU A 144 -1.21 13.42 -1.76
N LEU A 145 -0.27 12.49 -1.67
CA LEU A 145 0.37 12.16 -0.40
C LEU A 145 1.53 13.08 -0.07
N PHE A 146 2.29 13.48 -1.08
CA PHE A 146 3.57 14.15 -0.88
C PHE A 146 3.62 15.61 -1.31
N VAL A 147 2.71 16.04 -2.17
CA VAL A 147 2.79 17.39 -2.70
C VAL A 147 2.20 18.40 -1.74
N GLY A 148 2.91 19.49 -1.48
CA GLY A 148 2.46 20.62 -0.71
C GLY A 148 3.03 21.87 -1.30
N GLU A 149 2.62 23.02 -0.79
CA GLU A 149 3.09 24.27 -1.30
C GLU A 149 4.60 24.42 -1.26
N GLU A 150 5.20 24.02 -0.18
CA GLU A 150 6.63 24.12 -0.06
C GLU A 150 7.35 23.22 -1.03
N PHE A 151 6.87 22.02 -1.18
CA PHE A 151 7.45 21.08 -2.11
C PHE A 151 7.37 21.62 -3.52
N MET A 152 6.26 22.15 -3.92
CA MET A 152 6.11 22.70 -5.24
C MET A 152 7.06 23.84 -5.51
N ARG A 153 7.31 24.68 -4.53
CA ARG A 153 8.19 25.81 -4.72
C ARG A 153 9.65 25.43 -4.78
N GLU A 154 10.03 24.43 -4.03
CA GLU A 154 11.45 24.13 -3.87
C GLU A 154 11.96 23.06 -4.78
N GLU A 155 11.13 22.10 -5.12
CA GLU A 155 11.59 20.92 -5.81
C GLU A 155 11.29 20.90 -7.27
N ILE A 156 10.23 21.52 -7.69
CA ILE A 156 9.83 21.41 -9.07
C ILE A 156 10.38 22.43 -10.00
N PRO A 157 10.33 23.70 -9.68
CA PRO A 157 10.68 24.70 -10.67
C PRO A 157 12.01 24.54 -11.34
N PRO A 158 13.06 24.23 -10.64
CA PRO A 158 14.34 24.19 -11.30
C PRO A 158 14.44 23.17 -12.39
N LEU A 159 13.68 22.09 -12.28
CA LEU A 159 13.80 21.08 -13.26
C LEU A 159 13.18 21.41 -14.57
N PHE A 160 12.22 22.30 -14.53
CA PHE A 160 11.50 22.61 -15.73
C PHE A 160 11.86 23.95 -16.27
N ASN A 161 12.98 24.51 -15.88
CA ASN A 161 13.42 25.72 -16.44
C ASN A 161 14.02 25.42 -17.69
N GLU A 162 14.31 26.44 -18.34
CA GLU A 162 14.76 26.31 -19.56
C GLU A 162 15.99 25.68 -19.66
N GLU A 163 16.68 25.60 -18.70
CA GLU A 163 17.85 25.04 -18.93
C GLU A 163 17.66 23.71 -19.28
N PHE A 164 16.61 23.27 -19.01
CA PHE A 164 16.47 22.05 -19.28
C PHE A 164 16.16 21.94 -20.60
N ASN A 165 16.13 22.77 -21.20
CA ASN A 165 15.95 22.84 -22.31
C ASN A 165 16.65 22.52 -23.11
N PRO A 166 16.42 22.49 -23.61
CA PRO A 166 16.81 22.09 -24.43
C PRO A 166 17.76 22.28 -25.11
N GLY A 167 17.73 23.07 -25.27
CA GLY A 167 18.76 23.23 -26.03
C GLY A 167 19.72 22.37 -25.55
N ASN A 168 19.71 22.23 -24.50
CA ASN A 168 20.61 21.55 -23.95
C ASN A 168 20.31 20.27 -23.90
N TRP A 169 19.24 20.01 -23.94
CA TRP A 169 19.03 18.84 -23.86
C TRP A 169 19.27 18.24 -24.90
N GLN A 170 19.49 18.62 -25.66
CA GLN A 170 19.84 18.11 -26.59
C GLN A 170 20.73 17.42 -26.65
N SER A 171 21.17 17.50 -26.39
CA SER A 171 22.10 16.89 -26.45
C SER A 171 21.91 15.95 -25.72
N GLY A 172 21.26 15.69 -25.60
CA GLY A 172 21.08 14.85 -25.02
C GLY A 172 21.01 14.70 -23.80
N HIS A 173 20.84 14.87 -23.55
CA HIS A 173 20.67 14.78 -22.51
C HIS A 173 19.75 14.50 -21.96
N VAL A 174 19.33 14.56 -22.05
CA VAL A 174 18.64 14.43 -21.54
C VAL A 174 18.22 13.92 -21.26
N VAL A 175 18.06 13.66 -21.24
CA VAL A 175 17.70 13.34 -21.01
C VAL A 175 17.22 12.80 -20.84
#